data_6917cfca727ead84b6dca016a5a28756
#
_entry.id   6917cfca727ead84b6dca016a5a28756
#
_cell.length_a   1.000
_cell.length_b   1.000
_cell.length_c   1.000
_cell.angle_alpha   90.00
_cell.angle_beta   90.00
_cell.angle_gamma   90.00
#
_symmetry.space_group_name_H-M   'P 1'
#
loop_
_entity.id
_entity.type
_entity.pdbx_description
1 polymer ?
#
loop_
_entity_poly.entity_id
_entity_poly.type
_entity_poly.pdbx_seq_one_letter_code
_entity_poly.pdbx_strand_id
1 'polypeptide(L)'
;SLVGSEMCIRDSFSAAAIVIGMMVGYVVALAFGWVSFEAVKNAEIVAIPQPLHFGLAFPISGIIGMSIAYLVTIVESSGNFLALGNATQTEITGKHLRGGVLCDGLGSAFAAIMSTTPFSSFAQNIGVISLTGVASRHVVTVMGVLLVFTGIFPWFGALIVSIPSPVLGLSLIHIS
;
A
#
# COMPACT_ATOMS: atom_id res chain seq x y z
N SER A 1 -2.95 30.93 15.30
CA SER A 1 -2.19 29.74 15.74
C SER A 1 -3.01 28.70 16.50
N LEU A 2 -4.17 29.04 17.09
CA LEU A 2 -5.06 28.08 17.77
C LEU A 2 -5.79 27.17 16.78
N VAL A 3 -6.18 27.67 15.61
CA VAL A 3 -6.86 26.89 14.56
C VAL A 3 -5.97 25.77 14.00
N GLY A 4 -4.65 25.99 13.94
CA GLY A 4 -3.70 24.96 13.47
C GLY A 4 -3.49 23.83 14.47
N SER A 5 -3.57 24.11 15.78
CA SER A 5 -3.44 23.06 16.80
C SER A 5 -4.68 22.18 16.91
N GLU A 6 -5.88 22.74 16.76
CA GLU A 6 -7.12 21.98 16.77
C GLU A 6 -7.26 21.08 15.53
N MET A 7 -6.81 21.56 14.38
CA MET A 7 -6.76 20.75 13.15
C MET A 7 -5.79 19.58 13.28
N CYS A 8 -4.59 19.80 13.81
CA CYS A 8 -3.60 18.73 14.03
C CYS A 8 -4.08 17.66 15.03
N ILE A 9 -4.77 18.06 16.10
CA ILE A 9 -5.33 17.13 17.10
C ILE A 9 -6.44 16.29 16.47
N ARG A 10 -7.34 16.89 15.70
CA ARG A 10 -8.45 16.22 15.04
C ARG A 10 -7.98 15.20 14.01
N ASP A 11 -6.92 15.50 13.27
CA ASP A 11 -6.36 14.62 12.24
C ASP A 11 -5.58 13.45 12.86
N SER A 12 -4.87 13.67 13.96
CA SER A 12 -4.23 12.58 14.74
C SER A 12 -5.27 11.65 15.36
N PHE A 13 -6.40 12.19 15.82
CA PHE A 13 -7.53 11.38 16.30
C PHE A 13 -8.19 10.58 15.17
N SER A 14 -8.26 11.11 13.95
CA SER A 14 -8.81 10.39 12.80
C SER A 14 -7.94 9.19 12.43
N ALA A 15 -6.61 9.34 12.36
CA ALA A 15 -5.69 8.23 12.10
C ALA A 15 -5.72 7.18 13.23
N ALA A 16 -5.77 7.63 14.50
CA ALA A 16 -5.90 6.75 15.65
C ALA A 16 -7.26 6.02 15.66
N ALA A 17 -8.34 6.68 15.26
CA ALA A 17 -9.67 6.08 15.18
C ALA A 17 -9.72 4.91 14.20
N ILE A 18 -9.03 5.00 13.07
CA ILE A 18 -8.94 3.90 12.09
C ILE A 18 -8.26 2.69 12.71
N VAL A 19 -7.11 2.90 13.38
CA VAL A 19 -6.36 1.82 14.04
C VAL A 19 -7.18 1.22 15.19
N ILE A 20 -7.82 2.06 16.00
CA ILE A 20 -8.69 1.61 17.10
C ILE A 20 -9.90 0.85 16.55
N GLY A 21 -10.55 1.36 15.49
CA GLY A 21 -11.68 0.71 14.83
C GLY A 21 -11.29 -0.66 14.27
N MET A 22 -10.11 -0.76 13.66
CA MET A 22 -9.57 -2.02 13.15
C MET A 22 -9.26 -3.01 14.30
N MET A 23 -8.67 -2.53 15.41
CA MET A 23 -8.40 -3.35 16.60
C MET A 23 -9.70 -3.85 17.24
N VAL A 24 -10.68 -2.97 17.43
CA VAL A 24 -12.01 -3.34 17.99
C VAL A 24 -12.72 -4.31 17.05
N GLY A 25 -12.75 -4.04 15.75
CA GLY A 25 -13.34 -4.92 14.75
C GLY A 25 -12.68 -6.31 14.74
N TYR A 26 -11.37 -6.38 14.90
CA TYR A 26 -10.64 -7.64 14.99
C TYR A 26 -10.97 -8.41 16.27
N VAL A 27 -11.06 -7.74 17.42
CA VAL A 27 -11.47 -8.37 18.70
C VAL A 27 -12.91 -8.90 18.61
N VAL A 28 -13.83 -8.14 18.02
CA VAL A 28 -15.21 -8.59 17.79
C VAL A 28 -15.23 -9.81 16.85
N ALA A 29 -14.49 -9.78 15.74
CA ALA A 29 -14.40 -10.89 14.82
C ALA A 29 -13.80 -12.16 15.47
N LEU A 30 -12.84 -11.99 16.38
CA LEU A 30 -12.31 -13.08 17.21
C LEU A 30 -13.40 -13.68 18.14
N ALA A 31 -14.20 -12.83 18.79
CA ALA A 31 -15.26 -13.27 19.69
C ALA A 31 -16.37 -14.04 18.96
N PHE A 32 -16.66 -13.68 17.70
CA PHE A 32 -17.62 -14.38 16.86
C PHE A 32 -17.01 -15.60 16.11
N GLY A 33 -15.74 -15.88 16.27
CA GLY A 33 -15.06 -17.01 15.61
C GLY A 33 -14.91 -16.87 14.10
N TRP A 34 -14.98 -15.64 13.57
CA TRP A 34 -14.85 -15.36 12.13
C TRP A 34 -13.39 -15.28 11.67
N VAL A 35 -12.46 -15.30 12.60
CA VAL A 35 -11.02 -15.27 12.31
C VAL A 35 -10.54 -16.70 12.09
N SER A 36 -10.05 -17.00 10.88
CA SER A 36 -9.46 -18.30 10.59
C SER A 36 -7.94 -18.22 10.77
N PHE A 37 -7.43 -18.97 11.73
CA PHE A 37 -5.99 -19.09 11.96
C PHE A 37 -5.34 -20.19 11.10
N GLU A 38 -6.08 -20.82 10.19
CA GLU A 38 -5.52 -21.86 9.31
C GLU A 38 -4.41 -21.32 8.41
N ALA A 39 -4.56 -20.10 7.90
CA ALA A 39 -3.52 -19.44 7.12
C ALA A 39 -2.23 -19.22 7.95
N VAL A 40 -2.38 -18.89 9.22
CA VAL A 40 -1.24 -18.67 10.13
C VAL A 40 -0.58 -19.99 10.54
N LYS A 41 -1.37 -21.03 10.76
CA LYS A 41 -0.85 -22.37 11.15
C LYS A 41 -0.09 -23.04 10.00
N ASN A 42 -0.53 -22.80 8.76
CA ASN A 42 0.07 -23.39 7.57
C ASN A 42 1.11 -22.48 6.91
N ALA A 43 1.33 -21.26 7.45
CA ALA A 43 2.34 -20.36 6.94
C ALA A 43 3.75 -20.88 7.27
N GLU A 44 4.58 -20.97 6.26
CA GLU A 44 6.00 -21.24 6.44
C GLU A 44 6.65 -20.08 7.21
N ILE A 45 7.64 -20.39 8.05
CA ILE A 45 8.35 -19.37 8.84
C ILE A 45 9.17 -18.48 7.92
N VAL A 46 9.73 -19.04 6.85
CA VAL A 46 10.51 -18.33 5.83
C VAL A 46 10.11 -18.85 4.47
N ALA A 47 9.68 -17.95 3.58
CA ALA A 47 9.44 -18.31 2.19
C ALA A 47 10.44 -17.57 1.29
N ILE A 48 11.02 -18.33 0.38
CA ILE A 48 11.85 -17.77 -0.67
C ILE A 48 10.93 -17.55 -1.89
N PRO A 49 10.81 -16.32 -2.40
CA PRO A 49 10.00 -16.06 -3.58
C PRO A 49 10.52 -16.89 -4.77
N GLN A 50 9.61 -17.62 -5.43
CA GLN A 50 9.93 -18.42 -6.59
C GLN A 50 9.69 -17.58 -7.85
N PRO A 51 10.72 -17.18 -8.58
CA PRO A 51 10.55 -16.48 -9.84
C PRO A 51 9.79 -17.35 -10.84
N LEU A 52 8.90 -16.73 -11.60
CA LEU A 52 8.15 -17.39 -12.68
C LEU A 52 7.34 -18.63 -12.24
N HIS A 53 6.82 -18.64 -11.02
CA HIS A 53 6.07 -19.75 -10.46
C HIS A 53 4.88 -20.21 -11.34
N PHE A 54 4.22 -19.26 -12.01
CA PHE A 54 3.09 -19.53 -12.92
C PHE A 54 3.50 -19.73 -14.39
N GLY A 55 4.81 -19.68 -14.68
CA GLY A 55 5.32 -19.68 -16.06
C GLY A 55 5.09 -18.34 -16.78
N LEU A 56 5.45 -18.32 -18.07
CA LEU A 56 5.24 -17.14 -18.93
C LEU A 56 4.19 -17.50 -19.98
N ALA A 57 3.09 -16.77 -19.96
CA ALA A 57 2.06 -16.84 -20.99
C ALA A 57 1.82 -15.43 -21.56
N PHE A 58 1.73 -15.31 -22.87
CA PHE A 58 1.54 -14.02 -23.56
C PHE A 58 0.23 -14.03 -24.39
N PRO A 59 -0.95 -14.17 -23.76
CA PRO A 59 -2.20 -14.07 -24.48
C PRO A 59 -2.39 -12.63 -25.00
N ILE A 60 -2.71 -12.45 -26.25
CA ILE A 60 -2.88 -11.14 -26.90
C ILE A 60 -3.93 -10.30 -26.16
N SER A 61 -5.05 -10.92 -25.75
CA SER A 61 -6.09 -10.27 -24.96
C SER A 61 -5.58 -9.73 -23.63
N GLY A 62 -4.72 -10.48 -22.94
CA GLY A 62 -4.08 -10.07 -21.71
C GLY A 62 -3.14 -8.88 -21.92
N ILE A 63 -2.33 -8.92 -22.99
CA ILE A 63 -1.41 -7.82 -23.33
C ILE A 63 -2.18 -6.51 -23.58
N ILE A 64 -3.26 -6.57 -24.38
CA ILE A 64 -4.07 -5.41 -24.70
C ILE A 64 -4.74 -4.87 -23.43
N GLY A 65 -5.38 -5.74 -22.65
CA GLY A 65 -6.04 -5.37 -21.39
C GLY A 65 -5.09 -4.71 -20.40
N MET A 66 -3.91 -5.31 -20.17
CA MET A 66 -2.90 -4.77 -19.26
C MET A 66 -2.30 -3.45 -19.79
N SER A 67 -2.12 -3.30 -21.10
CA SER A 67 -1.63 -2.05 -21.68
C SER A 67 -2.60 -0.90 -21.44
N ILE A 68 -3.88 -1.12 -21.61
CA ILE A 68 -4.93 -0.12 -21.35
C ILE A 68 -4.96 0.23 -19.85
N ALA A 69 -4.95 -0.78 -18.98
CA ALA A 69 -4.90 -0.59 -17.53
C ALA A 69 -3.67 0.22 -17.12
N TYR A 70 -2.51 -0.05 -17.71
CA TYR A 70 -1.27 0.65 -17.41
C TYR A 70 -1.29 2.11 -17.85
N LEU A 71 -1.95 2.45 -18.95
CA LEU A 71 -2.16 3.84 -19.35
C LEU A 71 -2.94 4.63 -18.30
N VAL A 72 -4.00 4.01 -17.74
CA VAL A 72 -4.77 4.62 -16.64
C VAL A 72 -3.90 4.79 -15.41
N THR A 73 -3.12 3.78 -15.05
CA THR A 73 -2.19 3.84 -13.90
C THR A 73 -1.15 4.94 -14.05
N ILE A 74 -0.61 5.18 -15.25
CA ILE A 74 0.33 6.29 -15.50
C ILE A 74 -0.31 7.65 -15.20
N VAL A 75 -1.56 7.84 -15.61
CA VAL A 75 -2.29 9.09 -15.34
C VAL A 75 -2.52 9.25 -13.84
N GLU A 76 -2.95 8.19 -13.16
CA GLU A 76 -3.14 8.17 -11.71
C GLU A 76 -1.85 8.47 -10.95
N SER A 77 -0.76 7.77 -11.26
CA SER A 77 0.56 8.00 -10.64
C SER A 77 1.05 9.43 -10.86
N SER A 78 0.81 9.98 -12.05
CA SER A 78 1.18 11.38 -12.35
C SER A 78 0.41 12.36 -11.45
N GLY A 79 -0.88 12.13 -11.22
CA GLY A 79 -1.69 12.88 -10.28
C GLY A 79 -1.17 12.78 -8.84
N ASN A 80 -0.79 11.58 -8.41
CA ASN A 80 -0.23 11.33 -7.08
C ASN A 80 1.11 12.05 -6.89
N PHE A 81 1.99 12.08 -7.88
CA PHE A 81 3.25 12.83 -7.80
C PHE A 81 3.02 14.34 -7.69
N LEU A 82 2.05 14.89 -8.43
CA LEU A 82 1.68 16.31 -8.30
C LEU A 82 1.09 16.63 -6.92
N ALA A 83 0.23 15.75 -6.41
CA ALA A 83 -0.32 15.88 -5.06
C ALA A 83 0.77 15.82 -3.99
N LEU A 84 1.76 14.91 -4.15
CA LEU A 84 2.93 14.84 -3.29
C LEU A 84 3.76 16.14 -3.32
N GLY A 85 3.97 16.70 -4.50
CA GLY A 85 4.66 17.98 -4.67
C GLY A 85 3.97 19.10 -3.90
N ASN A 86 2.64 19.17 -3.99
CA ASN A 86 1.85 20.15 -3.23
C ASN A 86 1.96 19.92 -1.71
N ALA A 87 1.88 18.67 -1.26
CA ALA A 87 1.99 18.32 0.17
C ALA A 87 3.38 18.64 0.76
N THR A 88 4.44 18.50 -0.04
CA THR A 88 5.83 18.74 0.37
C THR A 88 6.33 20.14 0.01
N GLN A 89 5.48 21.01 -0.59
CA GLN A 89 5.85 22.32 -1.09
C GLN A 89 7.06 22.29 -2.04
N THR A 90 7.16 21.21 -2.84
CA THR A 90 8.24 20.99 -3.80
C THR A 90 7.71 21.07 -5.21
N GLU A 91 8.36 21.83 -6.07
CA GLU A 91 7.98 21.92 -7.47
C GLU A 91 8.29 20.63 -8.22
N ILE A 92 7.24 19.97 -8.74
CA ILE A 92 7.39 18.73 -9.50
C ILE A 92 7.65 19.07 -10.97
N THR A 93 8.86 18.78 -11.41
CA THR A 93 9.26 18.95 -12.81
C THR A 93 9.01 17.69 -13.62
N GLY A 94 9.03 17.83 -14.96
CA GLY A 94 8.88 16.68 -15.86
C GLY A 94 9.92 15.57 -15.64
N LYS A 95 11.10 15.91 -15.11
CA LYS A 95 12.13 14.92 -14.73
C LYS A 95 11.66 14.04 -13.56
N HIS A 96 11.02 14.63 -12.56
CA HIS A 96 10.48 13.91 -11.41
C HIS A 96 9.35 12.97 -11.83
N LEU A 97 8.41 13.46 -12.67
CA LEU A 97 7.33 12.63 -13.21
C LEU A 97 7.86 11.44 -14.02
N ARG A 98 8.80 11.71 -14.94
CA ARG A 98 9.43 10.65 -15.73
C ARG A 98 10.14 9.62 -14.85
N GLY A 99 10.88 10.07 -13.84
CA GLY A 99 11.57 9.20 -12.90
C GLY A 99 10.60 8.32 -12.10
N GLY A 100 9.52 8.89 -11.60
CA GLY A 100 8.48 8.17 -10.86
C GLY A 100 7.78 7.11 -11.71
N VAL A 101 7.31 7.47 -12.90
CA VAL A 101 6.66 6.53 -13.82
C VAL A 101 7.60 5.41 -14.26
N LEU A 102 8.89 5.72 -14.50
CA LEU A 102 9.89 4.69 -14.80
C LEU A 102 10.11 3.75 -13.62
N CYS A 103 10.13 4.27 -12.39
CA CYS A 103 10.25 3.46 -11.19
C CYS A 103 9.06 2.52 -11.00
N ASP A 104 7.83 3.02 -11.18
CA ASP A 104 6.60 2.21 -11.13
C ASP A 104 6.62 1.12 -12.22
N GLY A 105 7.06 1.46 -13.44
CA GLY A 105 7.15 0.51 -14.55
C GLY A 105 8.20 -0.58 -14.32
N LEU A 106 9.40 -0.21 -13.91
CA LEU A 106 10.48 -1.16 -13.62
C LEU A 106 10.14 -2.03 -12.40
N GLY A 107 9.53 -1.43 -11.38
CA GLY A 107 9.07 -2.15 -10.20
C GLY A 107 7.99 -3.17 -10.55
N SER A 108 7.02 -2.81 -11.37
CA SER A 108 5.97 -3.72 -11.83
C SER A 108 6.51 -4.83 -12.74
N ALA A 109 7.51 -4.54 -13.57
CA ALA A 109 8.19 -5.57 -14.37
C ALA A 109 8.91 -6.58 -13.47
N PHE A 110 9.60 -6.09 -12.42
CA PHE A 110 10.22 -6.96 -11.41
C PHE A 110 9.17 -7.78 -10.64
N ALA A 111 8.06 -7.16 -10.27
CA ALA A 111 6.94 -7.83 -9.62
C ALA A 111 6.37 -8.97 -10.47
N ALA A 112 6.24 -8.75 -11.79
CA ALA A 112 5.78 -9.78 -12.72
C ALA A 112 6.75 -10.98 -12.77
N ILE A 113 8.06 -10.75 -12.75
CA ILE A 113 9.06 -11.83 -12.67
C ILE A 113 8.92 -12.61 -11.35
N MET A 114 8.61 -11.91 -10.25
CA MET A 114 8.38 -12.54 -8.93
C MET A 114 6.97 -13.12 -8.80
N SER A 115 6.20 -13.23 -9.89
CA SER A 115 4.83 -13.79 -9.91
C SER A 115 3.87 -13.07 -8.95
N THR A 116 4.05 -11.77 -8.75
CA THR A 116 3.17 -10.93 -7.94
C THR A 116 2.45 -9.88 -8.78
N THR A 117 1.46 -9.22 -8.19
CA THR A 117 0.68 -8.18 -8.87
C THR A 117 1.53 -6.94 -9.15
N PRO A 118 1.30 -6.25 -10.29
CA PRO A 118 1.93 -4.96 -10.54
C PRO A 118 1.50 -3.94 -9.47
N PHE A 119 2.33 -2.97 -9.20
CA PHE A 119 2.06 -1.94 -8.21
C PHE A 119 2.25 -0.54 -8.81
N SER A 120 1.63 0.42 -8.16
CA SER A 120 1.70 1.84 -8.50
C SER A 120 1.87 2.69 -7.26
N SER A 121 2.02 3.98 -7.44
CA SER A 121 2.12 4.94 -6.36
C SER A 121 0.82 5.00 -5.54
N PHE A 122 0.93 4.95 -4.21
CA PHE A 122 -0.20 4.85 -3.29
C PHE A 122 -0.59 6.21 -2.72
N ALA A 123 -1.74 6.73 -3.13
CA ALA A 123 -2.22 8.08 -2.80
C ALA A 123 -2.42 8.31 -1.30
N GLN A 124 -2.86 7.30 -0.55
CA GLN A 124 -3.16 7.43 0.88
C GLN A 124 -1.94 7.82 1.71
N ASN A 125 -0.73 7.43 1.29
CA ASN A 125 0.50 7.83 1.96
C ASN A 125 0.76 9.34 1.88
N ILE A 126 0.24 10.03 0.87
CA ILE A 126 0.35 11.48 0.72
C ILE A 126 -0.45 12.17 1.82
N GLY A 127 -1.64 11.62 2.16
CA GLY A 127 -2.44 12.08 3.28
C GLY A 127 -1.69 12.01 4.62
N VAL A 128 -0.95 10.92 4.85
CA VAL A 128 -0.11 10.78 6.05
C VAL A 128 0.98 11.85 6.13
N ILE A 129 1.62 12.20 5.00
CA ILE A 129 2.61 13.28 4.94
C ILE A 129 1.98 14.61 5.30
N SER A 130 0.80 14.91 4.77
CA SER A 130 0.08 16.16 5.06
C SER A 130 -0.30 16.26 6.54
N LEU A 131 -0.62 15.14 7.18
CA LEU A 131 -0.99 15.05 8.60
C LEU A 131 0.22 15.16 9.53
N THR A 132 1.29 14.43 9.23
CA THR A 132 2.47 14.33 10.10
C THR A 132 3.49 15.42 9.87
N GLY A 133 3.45 16.08 8.72
CA GLY A 133 4.46 17.05 8.29
C GLY A 133 5.83 16.41 8.01
N VAL A 134 5.93 15.07 8.03
CA VAL A 134 7.18 14.34 7.84
C VAL A 134 7.30 13.86 6.39
N ALA A 135 8.09 14.57 5.60
CA ALA A 135 8.39 14.25 4.21
C ALA A 135 9.86 13.86 4.02
N SER A 136 10.34 12.88 4.80
CA SER A 136 11.74 12.47 4.77
C SER A 136 11.93 11.20 3.93
N ARG A 137 12.86 11.26 2.95
CA ARG A 137 13.27 10.08 2.17
C ARG A 137 13.84 8.94 3.04
N HIS A 138 14.44 9.28 4.19
CA HIS A 138 14.96 8.27 5.11
C HIS A 138 13.84 7.43 5.73
N VAL A 139 12.71 8.04 6.07
CA VAL A 139 11.53 7.33 6.59
C VAL A 139 11.01 6.34 5.54
N VAL A 140 10.92 6.75 4.28
CA VAL A 140 10.50 5.87 3.17
C VAL A 140 11.50 4.73 2.98
N THR A 141 12.80 4.98 3.09
CA THR A 141 13.82 3.92 2.99
C THR A 141 13.70 2.91 4.12
N VAL A 142 13.53 3.36 5.36
CA VAL A 142 13.31 2.48 6.52
C VAL A 142 12.04 1.66 6.35
N MET A 143 10.95 2.27 5.87
CA MET A 143 9.70 1.57 5.58
C MET A 143 9.91 0.50 4.50
N GLY A 144 10.64 0.81 3.43
CA GLY A 144 10.99 -0.16 2.38
C GLY A 144 11.77 -1.36 2.92
N VAL A 145 12.76 -1.11 3.79
CA VAL A 145 13.53 -2.18 4.45
C VAL A 145 12.63 -3.04 5.32
N LEU A 146 11.74 -2.43 6.12
CA LEU A 146 10.79 -3.16 6.95
C LEU A 146 9.84 -4.02 6.11
N LEU A 147 9.37 -3.51 4.95
CA LEU A 147 8.53 -4.28 4.02
C LEU A 147 9.26 -5.47 3.43
N VAL A 148 10.55 -5.35 3.10
CA VAL A 148 11.38 -6.48 2.66
C VAL A 148 11.49 -7.52 3.77
N PHE A 149 11.75 -7.09 5.00
CA PHE A 149 11.78 -8.00 6.16
C PHE A 149 10.46 -8.74 6.34
N THR A 150 9.33 -8.03 6.34
CA THR A 150 8.01 -8.67 6.47
C THR A 150 7.68 -9.58 5.28
N GLY A 151 8.20 -9.31 4.08
CA GLY A 151 8.06 -10.16 2.91
C GLY A 151 8.82 -11.50 3.02
N ILE A 152 9.96 -11.52 3.73
CA ILE A 152 10.74 -12.75 3.97
C ILE A 152 10.02 -13.67 4.98
N PHE A 153 9.19 -13.08 5.86
CA PHE A 153 8.45 -13.82 6.88
C PHE A 153 6.95 -13.88 6.53
N PRO A 154 6.46 -14.88 5.78
CA PRO A 154 5.06 -15.01 5.37
C PRO A 154 4.07 -15.04 6.52
N TRP A 155 4.53 -15.38 7.70
CA TRP A 155 3.73 -15.40 8.92
C TRP A 155 3.08 -14.04 9.21
N PHE A 156 3.78 -12.92 8.96
CA PHE A 156 3.19 -11.58 9.08
C PHE A 156 2.07 -11.35 8.06
N GLY A 157 2.28 -11.80 6.81
CA GLY A 157 1.25 -11.74 5.77
C GLY A 157 0.02 -12.58 6.12
N ALA A 158 0.23 -13.80 6.61
CA ALA A 158 -0.83 -14.69 7.04
C ALA A 158 -1.65 -14.09 8.20
N LEU A 159 -0.99 -13.37 9.12
CA LEU A 159 -1.66 -12.67 10.21
C LEU A 159 -2.55 -11.54 9.71
N ILE A 160 -2.12 -10.78 8.70
CA ILE A 160 -2.94 -9.74 8.07
C ILE A 160 -4.13 -10.36 7.32
N VAL A 161 -3.90 -11.44 6.57
CA VAL A 161 -4.95 -12.16 5.81
C VAL A 161 -5.98 -12.80 6.77
N SER A 162 -5.62 -13.10 8.01
CA SER A 162 -6.58 -13.59 9.00
C SER A 162 -7.66 -12.58 9.41
N ILE A 163 -7.47 -11.29 9.07
CA ILE A 163 -8.45 -10.23 9.34
C ILE A 163 -9.64 -10.40 8.38
N PRO A 164 -10.89 -10.57 8.89
CA PRO A 164 -12.06 -10.74 8.04
C PRO A 164 -12.31 -9.53 7.13
N SER A 165 -12.70 -9.78 5.89
CA SER A 165 -12.99 -8.74 4.89
C SER A 165 -13.96 -7.65 5.36
N PRO A 166 -15.01 -7.93 6.17
CA PRO A 166 -15.88 -6.88 6.69
C PRO A 166 -15.17 -5.88 7.60
N VAL A 167 -14.15 -6.29 8.33
CA VAL A 167 -13.35 -5.39 9.20
C VAL A 167 -12.48 -4.47 8.37
N LEU A 168 -11.89 -4.98 7.29
CA LEU A 168 -11.12 -4.19 6.33
C LEU A 168 -12.02 -3.22 5.54
N GLY A 169 -13.21 -3.67 5.13
CA GLY A 169 -14.17 -2.84 4.40
C GLY A 169 -14.69 -1.65 5.20
N LEU A 170 -15.00 -1.83 6.48
CA LEU A 170 -15.43 -0.75 7.37
C LEU A 170 -14.37 0.35 7.54
N SER A 171 -13.10 -0.02 7.59
CA SER A 171 -12.01 0.97 7.67
C SER A 171 -11.84 1.77 6.39
N LEU A 172 -12.14 1.18 5.22
CA LEU A 172 -12.06 1.85 3.91
C LEU A 172 -13.23 2.81 3.67
N ILE A 173 -14.44 2.46 4.11
CA ILE A 173 -15.64 3.32 3.95
C ILE A 173 -15.54 4.58 4.83
N HIS A 174 -14.82 4.52 5.94
CA HIS A 174 -14.67 5.68 6.84
C HIS A 174 -13.64 6.72 6.34
N ILE A 175 -12.88 6.38 5.27
CA ILE A 175 -11.84 7.24 4.66
C ILE A 175 -12.39 8.04 3.46
N SER A 176 -13.54 7.63 2.89
CA SER A 176 -14.21 8.33 1.80
C SER A 176 -15.25 9.32 2.33
#